data_fa268494a9153b066f443c96384c486e
#
_entry.id   fa268494a9153b066f443c96384c486e
#
_cell.length_a   1.000
_cell.length_b   1.000
_cell.length_c   1.000
_cell.angle_alpha   90.00
_cell.angle_beta   90.00
_cell.angle_gamma   90.00
#
_symmetry.space_group_name_H-M   'P 1'
#
loop_
_entity.id
_entity.type
_entity.pdbx_description
1 polymer ?
#
loop_
_entity_poly.entity_id
_entity_poly.type
_entity_poly.pdbx_seq_one_letter_code
_entity_poly.pdbx_strand_id
1 'polypeptide(L)'
;STRVRSSAASDVYKRQIIDNIRASASAIVILLLIGAIAGTWMISGVVPTMIYYGLQILRPSFFLVASCAICAVVSLMTGSSWTTIATIGVALMGIGQAMGFSEGWVAGAIISGAYFGDKLSLLSDTTVLASSTAGVEVFTHIRYMLYTTVPSMLIALGVFTVAGLALDHGVSTHAEMYAATLAATFRITPWLLAVPLATGMLIARKLPAIVTLFSSVVFACAAMLLAQPELVARVAGVGELDFMSGFKGVLMTLSLIHISE
;
A
#
# COMPACT_ATOMS: atom_id res chain seq x y z
N SER A 1 -35.86 8.66 41.42
CA SER A 1 -35.97 8.63 39.93
C SER A 1 -34.78 9.28 39.22
N THR A 2 -34.11 10.25 39.81
CA THR A 2 -32.93 10.96 39.20
C THR A 2 -31.68 10.08 39.11
N ARG A 3 -31.40 9.21 40.10
CA ARG A 3 -30.27 8.28 40.10
C ARG A 3 -30.36 7.23 38.99
N VAL A 4 -31.54 6.72 38.69
CA VAL A 4 -31.74 5.71 37.61
C VAL A 4 -31.52 6.34 36.23
N ARG A 5 -31.93 7.59 36.03
CA ARG A 5 -31.67 8.30 34.75
C ARG A 5 -30.19 8.62 34.54
N SER A 6 -29.43 8.96 35.60
CA SER A 6 -27.99 9.22 35.47
C SER A 6 -27.20 7.94 35.21
N SER A 7 -27.60 6.80 35.79
CA SER A 7 -26.99 5.48 35.52
C SER A 7 -27.24 5.02 34.07
N ALA A 8 -28.48 5.13 33.59
CA ALA A 8 -28.82 4.79 32.23
C ALA A 8 -28.07 5.65 31.17
N ALA A 9 -27.94 6.94 31.41
CA ALA A 9 -27.16 7.85 30.55
C ALA A 9 -25.68 7.51 30.58
N SER A 10 -25.10 7.16 31.73
CA SER A 10 -23.72 6.71 31.86
C SER A 10 -23.48 5.40 31.10
N ASP A 11 -24.41 4.44 31.13
CA ASP A 11 -24.31 3.17 30.47
C ASP A 11 -24.42 3.31 28.93
N VAL A 12 -25.27 4.18 28.43
CA VAL A 12 -25.37 4.55 27.02
C VAL A 12 -24.05 5.18 26.54
N TYR A 13 -23.50 6.11 27.32
CA TYR A 13 -22.25 6.79 27.00
C TYR A 13 -21.06 5.80 26.95
N LYS A 14 -20.96 4.88 27.91
CA LYS A 14 -19.96 3.81 27.92
C LYS A 14 -20.07 2.89 26.70
N ARG A 15 -21.30 2.48 26.35
CA ARG A 15 -21.52 1.66 25.15
C ARG A 15 -21.10 2.39 23.87
N GLN A 16 -21.45 3.65 23.72
CA GLN A 16 -21.04 4.49 22.59
C GLN A 16 -19.51 4.60 22.47
N ILE A 17 -18.81 4.80 23.58
CA ILE A 17 -17.33 4.81 23.58
C ILE A 17 -16.76 3.47 23.14
N ILE A 18 -17.27 2.36 23.68
CA ILE A 18 -16.82 1.00 23.34
C ILE A 18 -17.07 0.71 21.85
N ASP A 19 -18.23 1.07 21.31
CA ASP A 19 -18.57 0.85 19.91
C ASP A 19 -17.70 1.70 18.97
N ASN A 20 -17.39 2.95 19.34
CA ASN A 20 -16.47 3.79 18.59
C ASN A 20 -15.04 3.27 18.63
N ILE A 21 -14.55 2.76 19.77
CA ILE A 21 -13.25 2.12 19.89
C ILE A 21 -13.19 0.86 19.01
N ARG A 22 -14.23 0.03 19.02
CA ARG A 22 -14.31 -1.17 18.16
C ARG A 22 -14.29 -0.81 16.67
N ALA A 23 -15.03 0.21 16.27
CA ALA A 23 -15.05 0.68 14.89
C ALA A 23 -13.69 1.23 14.43
N SER A 24 -12.96 1.91 15.32
CA SER A 24 -11.64 2.47 15.02
C SER A 24 -10.51 1.45 15.10
N ALA A 25 -10.66 0.37 15.86
CA ALA A 25 -9.60 -0.62 16.09
C ALA A 25 -9.11 -1.27 14.79
N SER A 26 -10.00 -1.61 13.88
CA SER A 26 -9.63 -2.21 12.59
C SER A 26 -8.82 -1.24 11.72
N ALA A 27 -9.16 0.05 11.72
CA ALA A 27 -8.41 1.06 10.98
C ALA A 27 -6.99 1.23 11.55
N ILE A 28 -6.85 1.25 12.89
CA ILE A 28 -5.54 1.34 13.56
C ILE A 28 -4.68 0.12 13.22
N VAL A 29 -5.25 -1.09 13.28
CA VAL A 29 -4.53 -2.32 12.90
C VAL A 29 -4.08 -2.29 11.45
N ILE A 30 -4.93 -1.82 10.52
CA ILE A 30 -4.57 -1.67 9.11
C ILE A 30 -3.41 -0.69 8.95
N LEU A 31 -3.45 0.47 9.62
CA LEU A 31 -2.35 1.45 9.56
C LEU A 31 -1.03 0.89 10.09
N LEU A 32 -1.06 0.15 11.20
CA LEU A 32 0.12 -0.54 11.72
C LEU A 32 0.67 -1.58 10.73
N LEU A 33 -0.21 -2.36 10.10
CA LEU A 33 0.19 -3.35 9.09
C LEU A 33 0.74 -2.69 7.82
N ILE A 34 0.22 -1.53 7.40
CA ILE A 34 0.75 -0.75 6.28
C ILE A 34 2.20 -0.35 6.56
N GLY A 35 2.46 0.20 7.75
CA GLY A 35 3.82 0.50 8.18
C GLY A 35 4.72 -0.74 8.17
N ALA A 36 4.24 -1.86 8.75
CA ALA A 36 4.97 -3.12 8.77
C ALA A 36 5.32 -3.64 7.36
N ILE A 37 4.39 -3.52 6.39
CA ILE A 37 4.65 -3.88 4.99
C ILE A 37 5.74 -2.98 4.41
N ALA A 38 5.63 -1.67 4.57
CA ALA A 38 6.62 -0.74 4.01
C ALA A 38 8.04 -1.09 4.47
N GLY A 39 8.25 -1.32 5.77
CA GLY A 39 9.55 -1.71 6.31
C GLY A 39 10.02 -3.09 5.86
N THR A 40 9.16 -4.11 5.98
CA THR A 40 9.54 -5.49 5.65
C THR A 40 9.75 -5.67 4.14
N TRP A 41 8.96 -5.06 3.28
CA TRP A 41 9.14 -5.11 1.83
C TRP A 41 10.41 -4.37 1.38
N MET A 42 10.79 -3.29 2.08
CA MET A 42 12.03 -2.58 1.78
C MET A 42 13.24 -3.44 2.14
N ILE A 43 13.34 -3.93 3.38
CA ILE A 43 14.51 -4.67 3.86
C ILE A 43 14.60 -6.07 3.23
N SER A 44 13.47 -6.72 2.93
CA SER A 44 13.48 -8.02 2.22
C SER A 44 14.02 -7.94 0.80
N GLY A 45 14.15 -6.72 0.22
CA GLY A 45 14.52 -6.53 -1.16
C GLY A 45 13.34 -6.67 -2.14
N VAL A 46 12.10 -6.83 -1.66
CA VAL A 46 10.90 -6.89 -2.52
C VAL A 46 10.70 -5.56 -3.24
N VAL A 47 10.64 -4.44 -2.51
CA VAL A 47 10.51 -3.09 -3.12
C VAL A 47 11.71 -2.77 -4.01
N PRO A 48 12.98 -2.94 -3.59
CA PRO A 48 14.14 -2.78 -4.46
C PRO A 48 14.05 -3.59 -5.77
N THR A 49 13.59 -4.85 -5.68
CA THR A 49 13.41 -5.71 -6.85
C THR A 49 12.30 -5.19 -7.78
N MET A 50 11.17 -4.73 -7.22
CA MET A 50 10.09 -4.12 -8.00
C MET A 50 10.54 -2.83 -8.68
N ILE A 51 11.33 -2.00 -7.99
CA ILE A 51 11.89 -0.77 -8.56
C ILE A 51 12.83 -1.13 -9.71
N TYR A 52 13.77 -2.05 -9.51
CA TYR A 52 14.75 -2.44 -10.51
C TYR A 52 14.10 -2.92 -11.81
N TYR A 53 13.13 -3.82 -11.74
CA TYR A 53 12.41 -4.29 -12.94
C TYR A 53 11.40 -3.25 -13.45
N GLY A 54 10.79 -2.47 -12.57
CA GLY A 54 9.87 -1.41 -12.95
C GLY A 54 10.54 -0.33 -13.80
N LEU A 55 11.79 0.04 -13.48
CA LEU A 55 12.59 0.99 -14.27
C LEU A 55 12.90 0.48 -15.69
N GLN A 56 12.95 -0.84 -15.89
CA GLN A 56 13.19 -1.44 -17.20
C GLN A 56 11.92 -1.51 -18.08
N ILE A 57 10.74 -1.56 -17.45
CA ILE A 57 9.47 -1.77 -18.15
C ILE A 57 8.73 -0.45 -18.38
N LEU A 58 8.73 0.44 -17.37
CA LEU A 58 7.95 1.66 -17.40
C LEU A 58 8.74 2.82 -18.02
N ARG A 59 8.12 3.48 -19.00
CA ARG A 59 8.68 4.69 -19.62
C ARG A 59 8.24 5.90 -18.81
N PRO A 60 9.14 6.86 -18.48
CA PRO A 60 8.82 8.03 -17.68
C PRO A 60 7.64 8.84 -18.21
N SER A 61 7.58 9.07 -19.51
CA SER A 61 6.51 9.88 -20.13
C SER A 61 5.09 9.37 -19.84
N PHE A 62 4.93 8.07 -19.59
CA PHE A 62 3.63 7.44 -19.29
C PHE A 62 3.53 6.91 -17.87
N PHE A 63 4.57 7.11 -17.06
CA PHE A 63 4.66 6.53 -15.71
C PHE A 63 3.51 6.93 -14.80
N LEU A 64 3.16 8.23 -14.74
CA LEU A 64 2.07 8.73 -13.88
C LEU A 64 0.71 8.14 -14.29
N VAL A 65 0.44 8.08 -15.59
CA VAL A 65 -0.80 7.51 -16.13
C VAL A 65 -0.85 6.01 -15.86
N ALA A 66 0.25 5.29 -16.09
CA ALA A 66 0.35 3.86 -15.82
C ALA A 66 0.16 3.55 -14.35
N SER A 67 0.81 4.32 -13.46
CA SER A 67 0.67 4.18 -12.00
C SER A 67 -0.77 4.39 -11.55
N CYS A 68 -1.44 5.41 -12.06
CA CYS A 68 -2.85 5.67 -11.79
C CYS A 68 -3.74 4.51 -12.26
N ALA A 69 -3.54 4.03 -13.49
CA ALA A 69 -4.31 2.93 -14.07
C ALA A 69 -4.09 1.60 -13.33
N ILE A 70 -2.84 1.26 -13.01
CA ILE A 70 -2.49 0.06 -12.24
C ILE A 70 -3.18 0.09 -10.87
N CYS A 71 -3.06 1.21 -10.14
CA CYS A 71 -3.71 1.37 -8.84
C CYS A 71 -5.25 1.31 -8.95
N ALA A 72 -5.83 1.85 -10.01
CA ALA A 72 -7.27 1.78 -10.24
C ALA A 72 -7.75 0.33 -10.44
N VAL A 73 -7.07 -0.44 -11.28
CA VAL A 73 -7.41 -1.85 -11.54
C VAL A 73 -7.24 -2.69 -10.28
N VAL A 74 -6.11 -2.55 -9.59
CA VAL A 74 -5.83 -3.31 -8.36
C VAL A 74 -6.86 -2.97 -7.29
N SER A 75 -7.14 -1.69 -7.07
CA SER A 75 -8.10 -1.24 -6.08
C SER A 75 -9.54 -1.68 -6.40
N LEU A 76 -9.91 -1.69 -7.68
CA LEU A 76 -11.20 -2.23 -8.13
C LEU A 76 -11.34 -3.73 -7.78
N MET A 77 -10.26 -4.49 -7.95
CA MET A 77 -10.24 -5.93 -7.62
C MET A 77 -10.22 -6.19 -6.11
N THR A 78 -9.53 -5.36 -5.34
CA THR A 78 -9.37 -5.52 -3.89
C THR A 78 -10.55 -4.97 -3.10
N GLY A 79 -11.21 -3.94 -3.62
CA GLY A 79 -12.19 -3.16 -2.89
C GLY A 79 -11.60 -2.33 -1.75
N SER A 80 -10.28 -2.02 -1.83
CA SER A 80 -9.59 -1.27 -0.77
C SER A 80 -8.50 -0.37 -1.34
N SER A 81 -8.69 0.93 -1.23
CA SER A 81 -7.66 1.92 -1.56
C SER A 81 -6.45 1.80 -0.64
N TRP A 82 -6.64 1.55 0.64
CA TRP A 82 -5.57 1.40 1.62
C TRP A 82 -4.63 0.25 1.31
N THR A 83 -5.18 -0.93 1.01
CA THR A 83 -4.39 -2.11 0.65
C THR A 83 -3.59 -1.87 -0.63
N THR A 84 -4.18 -1.21 -1.63
CA THR A 84 -3.53 -0.88 -2.89
C THR A 84 -2.37 0.09 -2.69
N ILE A 85 -2.57 1.17 -1.93
CA ILE A 85 -1.54 2.16 -1.62
C ILE A 85 -0.40 1.50 -0.83
N ALA A 86 -0.72 0.69 0.18
CA ALA A 86 0.26 0.04 1.04
C ALA A 86 1.12 -1.02 0.33
N THR A 87 0.63 -1.61 -0.74
CA THR A 87 1.34 -2.66 -1.47
C THR A 87 2.00 -2.10 -2.73
N ILE A 88 1.28 -2.05 -3.83
CA ILE A 88 1.80 -1.60 -5.12
C ILE A 88 2.17 -0.11 -5.09
N GLY A 89 1.42 0.71 -4.34
CA GLY A 89 1.70 2.15 -4.23
C GLY A 89 3.10 2.46 -3.70
N VAL A 90 3.57 1.71 -2.70
CA VAL A 90 4.94 1.89 -2.15
C VAL A 90 6.01 1.63 -3.20
N ALA A 91 5.84 0.57 -4.00
CA ALA A 91 6.79 0.27 -5.08
C ALA A 91 6.75 1.32 -6.21
N LEU A 92 5.56 1.75 -6.62
CA LEU A 92 5.40 2.81 -7.62
C LEU A 92 5.97 4.15 -7.13
N MET A 93 5.86 4.45 -5.82
CA MET A 93 6.51 5.62 -5.24
C MET A 93 8.02 5.58 -5.43
N GLY A 94 8.66 4.45 -5.10
CA GLY A 94 10.10 4.27 -5.29
C GLY A 94 10.54 4.32 -6.76
N ILE A 95 9.75 3.75 -7.68
CA ILE A 95 10.00 3.83 -9.13
C ILE A 95 9.93 5.29 -9.60
N GLY A 96 8.90 6.03 -9.18
CA GLY A 96 8.73 7.43 -9.55
C GLY A 96 9.85 8.33 -9.05
N GLN A 97 10.29 8.14 -7.81
CA GLN A 97 11.46 8.83 -7.25
C GLN A 97 12.73 8.52 -8.05
N ALA A 98 12.97 7.25 -8.38
CA ALA A 98 14.10 6.83 -9.19
C ALA A 98 14.08 7.41 -10.62
N MET A 99 12.88 7.69 -11.16
CA MET A 99 12.67 8.36 -12.45
C MET A 99 12.74 9.89 -12.35
N GLY A 100 12.99 10.46 -11.17
CA GLY A 100 13.11 11.91 -10.96
C GLY A 100 11.78 12.66 -10.82
N PHE A 101 10.66 11.95 -10.65
CA PHE A 101 9.39 12.61 -10.34
C PHE A 101 9.35 13.13 -8.91
N SER A 102 8.74 14.29 -8.69
CA SER A 102 8.45 14.73 -7.33
C SER A 102 7.40 13.82 -6.68
N GLU A 103 7.55 13.59 -5.38
CA GLU A 103 6.68 12.71 -4.59
C GLU A 103 5.19 13.07 -4.72
N GLY A 104 4.87 14.36 -4.80
CA GLY A 104 3.50 14.83 -4.94
C GLY A 104 2.80 14.36 -6.21
N TRP A 105 3.50 14.34 -7.35
CA TRP A 105 2.94 13.83 -8.61
C TRP A 105 2.69 12.33 -8.55
N VAL A 106 3.66 11.58 -8.00
CA VAL A 106 3.56 10.12 -7.88
C VAL A 106 2.48 9.72 -6.90
N ALA A 107 2.46 10.33 -5.71
CA ALA A 107 1.42 10.12 -4.71
C ALA A 107 0.03 10.47 -5.25
N GLY A 108 -0.09 11.61 -5.96
CA GLY A 108 -1.33 12.02 -6.60
C GLY A 108 -1.86 10.98 -7.58
N ALA A 109 -1.01 10.42 -8.43
CA ALA A 109 -1.38 9.38 -9.40
C ALA A 109 -1.82 8.08 -8.70
N ILE A 110 -1.06 7.62 -7.71
CA ILE A 110 -1.35 6.41 -6.92
C ILE A 110 -2.69 6.54 -6.19
N ILE A 111 -2.88 7.65 -5.46
CA ILE A 111 -4.06 7.89 -4.64
C ILE A 111 -5.30 8.05 -5.55
N SER A 112 -5.20 8.80 -6.64
CA SER A 112 -6.31 8.98 -7.58
C SER A 112 -6.78 7.64 -8.15
N GLY A 113 -5.86 6.78 -8.58
CA GLY A 113 -6.19 5.45 -9.06
C GLY A 113 -6.79 4.56 -7.98
N ALA A 114 -6.17 4.51 -6.80
CA ALA A 114 -6.62 3.66 -5.70
C ALA A 114 -8.03 4.04 -5.24
N TYR A 115 -8.34 5.32 -5.10
CA TYR A 115 -9.68 5.77 -4.71
C TYR A 115 -10.72 5.58 -5.81
N PHE A 116 -10.33 5.74 -7.08
CA PHE A 116 -11.21 5.46 -8.19
C PHE A 116 -11.66 3.99 -8.18
N GLY A 117 -10.72 3.06 -8.06
CA GLY A 117 -11.02 1.63 -8.04
C GLY A 117 -11.86 1.24 -6.83
N ASP A 118 -11.52 1.73 -5.65
CA ASP A 118 -12.24 1.47 -4.41
C ASP A 118 -13.72 1.87 -4.51
N LYS A 119 -14.00 3.09 -4.96
CA LYS A 119 -15.37 3.60 -5.11
C LYS A 119 -16.24 2.80 -6.07
N LEU A 120 -15.65 2.20 -7.08
CA LEU A 120 -16.37 1.41 -8.09
C LEU A 120 -16.40 -0.08 -7.77
N SER A 121 -15.73 -0.52 -6.73
CA SER A 121 -15.69 -1.92 -6.31
C SER A 121 -16.94 -2.31 -5.52
N LEU A 122 -17.53 -3.45 -5.90
CA LEU A 122 -18.59 -4.11 -5.13
C LEU A 122 -18.09 -4.68 -3.79
N LEU A 123 -16.77 -4.76 -3.63
CA LEU A 123 -16.11 -5.30 -2.44
C LEU A 123 -15.71 -4.20 -1.45
N SER A 124 -15.90 -2.93 -1.82
CA SER A 124 -15.55 -1.78 -0.99
C SER A 124 -16.53 -1.63 0.17
N ASP A 125 -15.99 -1.71 1.38
CA ASP A 125 -16.76 -1.50 2.61
C ASP A 125 -17.40 -0.11 2.63
N THR A 126 -16.71 0.91 2.13
CA THR A 126 -17.20 2.29 2.07
C THR A 126 -18.38 2.43 1.10
N THR A 127 -18.30 1.80 -0.06
CA THR A 127 -19.37 1.81 -1.08
C THR A 127 -20.61 1.04 -0.59
N VAL A 128 -20.40 -0.13 0.03
CA VAL A 128 -21.48 -0.93 0.60
C VAL A 128 -22.14 -0.21 1.77
N LEU A 129 -21.35 0.39 2.65
CA LEU A 129 -21.88 1.18 3.78
C LEU A 129 -22.70 2.39 3.30
N ALA A 130 -22.17 3.15 2.34
CA ALA A 130 -22.87 4.31 1.79
C ALA A 130 -24.21 3.94 1.14
N SER A 131 -24.24 2.87 0.32
CA SER A 131 -25.46 2.39 -0.32
C SER A 131 -26.49 1.89 0.68
N SER A 132 -26.06 1.11 1.70
CA SER A 132 -26.94 0.62 2.74
C SER A 132 -27.52 1.73 3.62
N THR A 133 -26.72 2.73 3.95
CA THR A 133 -27.17 3.91 4.72
C THR A 133 -28.17 4.75 3.94
N ALA A 134 -27.96 4.87 2.62
CA ALA A 134 -28.89 5.56 1.73
C ALA A 134 -30.16 4.74 1.40
N GLY A 135 -30.22 3.46 1.80
CA GLY A 135 -31.32 2.55 1.47
C GLY A 135 -31.45 2.23 -0.02
N VAL A 136 -30.32 2.24 -0.75
CA VAL A 136 -30.25 2.04 -2.19
C VAL A 136 -29.46 0.76 -2.49
N GLU A 137 -29.81 0.07 -3.56
CA GLU A 137 -29.03 -1.07 -4.03
C GLU A 137 -27.62 -0.66 -4.46
N VAL A 138 -26.59 -1.46 -4.11
CA VAL A 138 -25.16 -1.16 -4.36
C VAL A 138 -24.89 -0.90 -5.83
N PHE A 139 -25.45 -1.70 -6.75
CA PHE A 139 -25.27 -1.48 -8.19
C PHE A 139 -25.84 -0.16 -8.68
N THR A 140 -27.00 0.21 -8.16
CA THR A 140 -27.63 1.51 -8.47
C THR A 140 -26.77 2.65 -7.96
N HIS A 141 -26.24 2.54 -6.74
CA HIS A 141 -25.32 3.51 -6.15
C HIS A 141 -24.06 3.69 -7.00
N ILE A 142 -23.36 2.58 -7.37
CA ILE A 142 -22.18 2.62 -8.23
C ILE A 142 -22.49 3.27 -9.58
N ARG A 143 -23.62 2.93 -10.19
CA ARG A 143 -24.02 3.51 -11.47
C ARG A 143 -24.15 5.03 -11.40
N TYR A 144 -24.73 5.55 -10.33
CA TYR A 144 -24.80 7.02 -10.14
C TYR A 144 -23.42 7.64 -9.87
N MET A 145 -22.57 6.95 -9.10
CA MET A 145 -21.20 7.43 -8.86
C MET A 145 -20.36 7.52 -10.15
N LEU A 146 -20.60 6.67 -11.15
CA LEU A 146 -19.89 6.71 -12.42
C LEU A 146 -20.03 8.08 -13.13
N TYR A 147 -21.17 8.77 -13.01
CA TYR A 147 -21.39 10.07 -13.62
C TYR A 147 -20.42 11.16 -13.12
N THR A 148 -19.95 11.06 -11.90
CA THR A 148 -18.97 11.99 -11.31
C THR A 148 -17.55 11.44 -11.32
N THR A 149 -17.40 10.16 -11.05
CA THR A 149 -16.09 9.53 -10.86
C THR A 149 -15.35 9.32 -12.19
N VAL A 150 -16.06 8.94 -13.26
CA VAL A 150 -15.42 8.75 -14.58
C VAL A 150 -14.93 10.08 -15.18
N PRO A 151 -15.73 11.16 -15.22
CA PRO A 151 -15.22 12.44 -15.70
C PRO A 151 -14.03 12.97 -14.89
N SER A 152 -14.08 12.87 -13.55
CA SER A 152 -12.96 13.30 -12.71
C SER A 152 -11.70 12.49 -12.97
N MET A 153 -11.82 11.17 -13.18
CA MET A 153 -10.69 10.31 -13.52
C MET A 153 -10.10 10.62 -14.89
N LEU A 154 -10.94 10.91 -15.89
CA LEU A 154 -10.47 11.33 -17.22
C LEU A 154 -9.70 12.65 -17.16
N ILE A 155 -10.17 13.62 -16.38
CA ILE A 155 -9.45 14.87 -16.14
C ILE A 155 -8.11 14.59 -15.44
N ALA A 156 -8.10 13.78 -14.40
CA ALA A 156 -6.87 13.41 -13.68
C ALA A 156 -5.86 12.71 -14.61
N LEU A 157 -6.30 11.77 -15.43
CA LEU A 157 -5.44 11.10 -16.43
C LEU A 157 -4.91 12.09 -17.47
N GLY A 158 -5.73 13.06 -17.90
CA GLY A 158 -5.30 14.15 -18.78
C GLY A 158 -4.18 14.98 -18.14
N VAL A 159 -4.36 15.37 -16.88
CA VAL A 159 -3.34 16.12 -16.11
C VAL A 159 -2.06 15.30 -15.96
N PHE A 160 -2.15 14.01 -15.60
CA PHE A 160 -0.99 13.12 -15.47
C PHE A 160 -0.30 12.89 -16.81
N THR A 161 -1.04 12.85 -17.92
CA THR A 161 -0.45 12.75 -19.27
C THR A 161 0.34 14.01 -19.60
N VAL A 162 -0.26 15.18 -19.39
CA VAL A 162 0.43 16.46 -19.64
C VAL A 162 1.65 16.60 -18.73
N ALA A 163 1.53 16.29 -17.45
CA ALA A 163 2.64 16.33 -16.51
C ALA A 163 3.76 15.35 -16.90
N GLY A 164 3.40 14.11 -17.29
CA GLY A 164 4.37 13.12 -17.73
C GLY A 164 5.11 13.47 -19.02
N LEU A 165 4.50 14.28 -19.89
CA LEU A 165 5.12 14.73 -21.12
C LEU A 165 5.89 16.06 -20.96
N ALA A 166 5.42 16.94 -20.06
CA ALA A 166 5.97 18.30 -19.89
C ALA A 166 7.12 18.37 -18.87
N LEU A 167 7.16 17.46 -17.89
CA LEU A 167 8.24 17.41 -16.93
C LEU A 167 9.50 16.90 -17.62
N ASP A 168 10.56 17.68 -17.52
CA ASP A 168 11.87 17.32 -18.08
C ASP A 168 12.49 16.23 -17.16
N HIS A 169 12.44 15.02 -17.63
CA HIS A 169 12.99 13.89 -16.89
C HIS A 169 14.46 13.75 -17.27
N GLY A 170 15.36 14.13 -16.38
CA GLY A 170 16.80 13.85 -16.50
C GLY A 170 17.11 12.34 -16.41
N VAL A 171 16.40 11.58 -17.19
CA VAL A 171 15.88 10.25 -16.93
C VAL A 171 16.88 9.11 -17.02
N SER A 172 17.88 9.19 -17.88
CA SER A 172 18.71 8.00 -18.12
C SER A 172 19.77 7.80 -17.05
N THR A 173 20.45 8.85 -16.67
CA THR A 173 21.60 8.77 -15.75
C THR A 173 21.18 8.53 -14.28
N HIS A 174 20.07 9.16 -13.83
CA HIS A 174 19.58 8.98 -12.47
C HIS A 174 18.98 7.60 -12.25
N ALA A 175 18.17 7.10 -13.19
CA ALA A 175 17.56 5.78 -13.10
C ALA A 175 18.59 4.64 -13.14
N GLU A 176 19.60 4.74 -14.02
CA GLU A 176 20.69 3.76 -14.09
C GLU A 176 21.56 3.77 -12.82
N MET A 177 21.92 4.95 -12.31
CA MET A 177 22.67 5.06 -11.08
C MET A 177 21.89 4.54 -9.88
N TYR A 178 20.58 4.82 -9.82
CA TYR A 178 19.70 4.32 -8.77
C TYR A 178 19.56 2.80 -8.83
N ALA A 179 19.37 2.23 -10.03
CA ALA A 179 19.30 0.80 -10.24
C ALA A 179 20.62 0.11 -9.86
N ALA A 180 21.77 0.71 -10.20
CA ALA A 180 23.10 0.20 -9.83
C ALA A 180 23.29 0.21 -8.31
N THR A 181 22.87 1.29 -7.62
CA THR A 181 22.95 1.40 -6.16
C THR A 181 22.07 0.35 -5.47
N LEU A 182 20.87 0.13 -5.99
CA LEU A 182 19.98 -0.93 -5.48
C LEU A 182 20.60 -2.32 -5.65
N ALA A 183 21.17 -2.60 -6.83
CA ALA A 183 21.83 -3.88 -7.11
C ALA A 183 23.09 -4.12 -6.28
N ALA A 184 23.78 -3.05 -5.88
CA ALA A 184 24.94 -3.11 -4.98
C ALA A 184 24.54 -3.34 -3.52
N THR A 185 23.38 -2.85 -3.09
CA THR A 185 22.94 -2.89 -1.69
C THR A 185 22.08 -4.11 -1.39
N PHE A 186 21.24 -4.53 -2.32
CA PHE A 186 20.28 -5.61 -2.17
C PHE A 186 20.57 -6.76 -3.14
N ARG A 187 20.34 -7.98 -2.71
CA ARG A 187 20.32 -9.14 -3.61
C ARG A 187 19.02 -9.14 -4.42
N ILE A 188 19.07 -8.53 -5.60
CA ILE A 188 17.93 -8.45 -6.51
C ILE A 188 17.77 -9.80 -7.21
N THR A 189 16.67 -10.48 -6.93
CA THR A 189 16.36 -11.79 -7.51
C THR A 189 14.88 -11.87 -7.93
N PRO A 190 14.57 -12.43 -9.12
CA PRO A 190 13.19 -12.45 -9.62
C PRO A 190 12.20 -13.16 -8.69
N TRP A 191 12.66 -14.14 -7.90
CA TRP A 191 11.78 -14.87 -6.99
C TRP A 191 11.21 -14.00 -5.86
N LEU A 192 11.84 -12.87 -5.52
CA LEU A 192 11.28 -11.91 -4.55
C LEU A 192 9.94 -11.32 -5.01
N LEU A 193 9.69 -11.30 -6.33
CA LEU A 193 8.39 -10.91 -6.88
C LEU A 193 7.28 -11.92 -6.54
N ALA A 194 7.61 -13.11 -6.04
CA ALA A 194 6.61 -14.04 -5.54
C ALA A 194 5.86 -13.49 -4.32
N VAL A 195 6.47 -12.62 -3.52
CA VAL A 195 5.81 -11.98 -2.35
C VAL A 195 4.65 -11.07 -2.78
N PRO A 196 4.84 -10.06 -3.63
CA PRO A 196 3.72 -9.25 -4.13
C PRO A 196 2.72 -10.06 -4.96
N LEU A 197 3.16 -11.07 -5.71
CA LEU A 197 2.25 -11.97 -6.44
C LEU A 197 1.38 -12.81 -5.50
N ALA A 198 1.97 -13.38 -4.43
CA ALA A 198 1.21 -14.11 -3.41
C ALA A 198 0.23 -13.18 -2.69
N THR A 199 0.66 -11.96 -2.35
CA THR A 199 -0.23 -10.93 -1.77
C THR A 199 -1.38 -10.61 -2.72
N GLY A 200 -1.10 -10.38 -4.00
CA GLY A 200 -2.10 -10.16 -5.03
C GLY A 200 -3.07 -11.35 -5.21
N MET A 201 -2.57 -12.59 -5.08
CA MET A 201 -3.41 -13.79 -5.13
C MET A 201 -4.36 -13.87 -3.90
N LEU A 202 -3.89 -13.52 -2.70
CA LEU A 202 -4.75 -13.47 -1.51
C LEU A 202 -5.85 -12.42 -1.68
N ILE A 203 -5.51 -11.27 -2.26
CA ILE A 203 -6.45 -10.22 -2.62
C ILE A 203 -7.50 -10.75 -3.63
N ALA A 204 -7.05 -11.38 -4.71
CA ALA A 204 -7.92 -11.94 -5.74
C ALA A 204 -8.87 -13.01 -5.18
N ARG A 205 -8.48 -13.70 -4.11
CA ARG A 205 -9.32 -14.64 -3.35
C ARG A 205 -10.28 -13.97 -2.36
N LYS A 206 -10.33 -12.63 -2.33
CA LYS A 206 -11.24 -11.83 -1.50
C LYS A 206 -11.07 -12.05 0.00
N LEU A 207 -9.86 -12.31 0.44
CA LEU A 207 -9.56 -12.41 1.87
C LEU A 207 -9.65 -11.01 2.54
N PRO A 208 -10.04 -10.94 3.82
CA PRO A 208 -10.10 -9.68 4.56
C PRO A 208 -8.76 -8.92 4.50
N ALA A 209 -8.82 -7.58 4.43
CA ALA A 209 -7.65 -6.73 4.30
C ALA A 209 -6.59 -7.00 5.38
N ILE A 210 -7.01 -7.12 6.65
CA ILE A 210 -6.10 -7.40 7.78
C ILE A 210 -5.36 -8.73 7.56
N VAL A 211 -6.06 -9.79 7.15
CA VAL A 211 -5.45 -11.11 6.90
C VAL A 211 -4.45 -11.04 5.75
N THR A 212 -4.81 -10.34 4.67
CA THR A 212 -3.96 -10.16 3.50
C THR A 212 -2.69 -9.39 3.83
N LEU A 213 -2.83 -8.25 4.51
CA LEU A 213 -1.69 -7.42 4.91
C LEU A 213 -0.79 -8.16 5.90
N PHE A 214 -1.36 -8.84 6.90
CA PHE A 214 -0.59 -9.64 7.85
C PHE A 214 0.18 -10.78 7.15
N SER A 215 -0.48 -11.52 6.27
CA SER A 215 0.17 -12.59 5.49
C SER A 215 1.28 -12.04 4.60
N SER A 216 1.10 -10.86 4.01
CA SER A 216 2.12 -10.18 3.22
C SER A 216 3.37 -9.84 4.05
N VAL A 217 3.18 -9.35 5.29
CA VAL A 217 4.28 -9.12 6.24
C VAL A 217 5.03 -10.42 6.53
N VAL A 218 4.30 -11.51 6.81
CA VAL A 218 4.91 -12.82 7.09
C VAL A 218 5.71 -13.33 5.89
N PHE A 219 5.18 -13.23 4.68
CA PHE A 219 5.91 -13.62 3.46
C PHE A 219 7.16 -12.77 3.25
N ALA A 220 7.07 -11.46 3.49
CA ALA A 220 8.22 -10.57 3.39
C ALA A 220 9.28 -10.87 4.46
N CYS A 221 8.89 -11.19 5.69
CA CYS A 221 9.82 -11.60 6.74
C CYS A 221 10.55 -12.91 6.37
N ALA A 222 9.84 -13.89 5.83
CA ALA A 222 10.45 -15.12 5.33
C ALA A 222 11.43 -14.85 4.18
N ALA A 223 11.00 -14.02 3.21
CA ALA A 223 11.85 -13.61 2.08
C ALA A 223 13.10 -12.84 2.56
N MET A 224 12.97 -11.99 3.55
CA MET A 224 14.06 -11.22 4.16
C MET A 224 15.14 -12.13 4.74
N LEU A 225 14.75 -13.14 5.50
CA LEU A 225 15.69 -14.12 6.10
C LEU A 225 16.39 -14.97 5.04
N LEU A 226 15.70 -15.29 3.94
CA LEU A 226 16.24 -16.14 2.88
C LEU A 226 17.09 -15.35 1.87
N ALA A 227 16.67 -14.13 1.49
CA ALA A 227 17.32 -13.36 0.43
C ALA A 227 18.39 -12.41 0.95
N GLN A 228 18.20 -11.82 2.14
CA GLN A 228 19.00 -10.73 2.65
C GLN A 228 19.63 -11.02 4.04
N PRO A 229 20.26 -12.17 4.26
CA PRO A 229 20.79 -12.55 5.59
C PRO A 229 21.80 -11.52 6.12
N GLU A 230 22.68 -11.00 5.26
CA GLU A 230 23.69 -10.01 5.64
C GLU A 230 23.06 -8.68 6.09
N LEU A 231 22.00 -8.25 5.40
CA LEU A 231 21.28 -7.01 5.75
C LEU A 231 20.55 -7.18 7.09
N VAL A 232 19.93 -8.34 7.29
CA VAL A 232 19.27 -8.68 8.57
C VAL A 232 20.27 -8.71 9.72
N ALA A 233 21.46 -9.27 9.53
CA ALA A 233 22.53 -9.28 10.52
C ALA A 233 22.96 -7.86 10.89
N ARG A 234 23.12 -6.98 9.90
CA ARG A 234 23.42 -5.55 10.13
C ARG A 234 22.34 -4.85 10.94
N VAL A 235 21.04 -5.06 10.58
CA VAL A 235 19.91 -4.47 11.32
C VAL A 235 19.84 -5.01 12.74
N ALA A 236 20.13 -6.30 12.96
CA ALA A 236 20.18 -6.93 14.29
C ALA A 236 21.41 -6.48 15.12
N GLY A 237 22.41 -5.86 14.49
CA GLY A 237 23.66 -5.45 15.13
C GLY A 237 24.55 -6.64 15.53
N VAL A 238 24.55 -7.72 14.73
CA VAL A 238 25.33 -8.95 14.98
C VAL A 238 26.20 -9.29 13.76
N GLY A 239 27.32 -9.99 14.02
CA GLY A 239 28.25 -10.40 12.94
C GLY A 239 27.80 -11.62 12.16
N GLU A 240 27.07 -12.53 12.78
CA GLU A 240 26.54 -13.75 12.17
C GLU A 240 25.06 -13.93 12.53
N LEU A 241 24.27 -14.49 11.59
CA LEU A 241 22.86 -14.79 11.76
C LEU A 241 22.67 -16.13 12.46
N ASP A 242 22.19 -16.07 13.71
CA ASP A 242 21.58 -17.20 14.42
C ASP A 242 20.04 -17.02 14.43
N PHE A 243 19.30 -18.06 14.78
CA PHE A 243 17.84 -18.02 14.85
C PHE A 243 17.34 -16.85 15.72
N MET A 244 17.95 -16.63 16.88
CA MET A 244 17.56 -15.55 17.80
C MET A 244 17.89 -14.15 17.22
N SER A 245 19.02 -14.00 16.56
CA SER A 245 19.42 -12.74 15.92
C SER A 245 18.59 -12.43 14.68
N GLY A 246 18.21 -13.46 13.91
CA GLY A 246 17.26 -13.32 12.81
C GLY A 246 15.90 -12.84 13.29
N PHE A 247 15.37 -13.43 14.35
CA PHE A 247 14.12 -12.98 14.99
C PHE A 247 14.21 -11.54 15.51
N LYS A 248 15.33 -11.19 16.17
CA LYS A 248 15.62 -9.82 16.60
C LYS A 248 15.64 -8.84 15.42
N GLY A 249 16.29 -9.19 14.31
CA GLY A 249 16.35 -8.37 13.10
C GLY A 249 14.96 -8.11 12.50
N VAL A 250 14.12 -9.15 12.45
CA VAL A 250 12.72 -9.02 12.03
C VAL A 250 11.95 -8.08 12.95
N LEU A 251 12.05 -8.26 14.27
CA LEU A 251 11.38 -7.39 15.24
C LEU A 251 11.87 -5.93 15.16
N MET A 252 13.18 -5.74 15.00
CA MET A 252 13.73 -4.39 14.82
C MET A 252 13.24 -3.75 13.54
N THR A 253 13.15 -4.49 12.44
CA THR A 253 12.57 -3.99 11.18
C THR A 253 11.12 -3.55 11.37
N LEU A 254 10.32 -4.33 12.08
CA LEU A 254 8.94 -3.98 12.40
C LEU A 254 8.85 -2.76 13.34
N SER A 255 9.86 -2.56 14.20
CA SER A 255 9.94 -1.45 15.16
C SER A 255 10.48 -0.17 14.54
N LEU A 256 11.40 -0.24 13.55
CA LEU A 256 11.98 0.93 12.86
C LEU A 256 10.95 1.82 12.18
N ILE A 257 9.76 1.29 11.90
CA ILE A 257 8.64 2.04 11.32
C ILE A 257 8.12 3.14 12.26
N HIS A 258 8.40 3.03 13.56
CA HIS A 258 7.97 4.01 14.58
C HIS A 258 9.07 4.99 14.99
N ILE A 259 10.29 4.91 14.45
CA ILE A 259 11.46 5.67 14.91
C ILE A 259 12.03 6.58 13.80
N SER A 260 11.46 6.61 12.60
CA SER A 260 11.87 7.57 11.57
C SER A 260 11.19 8.92 11.79
N GLU A 261 11.63 9.66 12.79
CA GLU A 261 11.60 11.11 12.83
C GLU A 261 12.99 11.65 12.51
#